data_f55a6091f254545b6b8d95f9b5b04160
#
_entry.id   f55a6091f254545b6b8d95f9b5b04160
#
_cell.length_a   1.000
_cell.length_b   1.000
_cell.length_c   1.000
_cell.angle_alpha   90.00
_cell.angle_beta   90.00
_cell.angle_gamma   90.00
#
_symmetry.space_group_name_H-M   'P 1'
#
loop_
_entity.id
_entity.type
_entity.pdbx_description
1 polymer ?
#
loop_
_entity_poly.entity_id
_entity_poly.type
_entity_poly.pdbx_seq_one_letter_code
_entity_poly.pdbx_strand_id
1 'polypeptide(L)'
;MRRVHLELAILRYVHSIISCYSGPHGRVNVMLVRGLFNNFKIPIWYKYDHVLGKKEYLDIVEKMESLGFNVVSTSCDMARSNQKLAKSLGVTEETPYFPNPSRPASNIFWFYDICHLMKLVRNHLIDQGFILRGL
;
A
#
# COMPACT_ATOMS: atom_id res chain seq x y z
N MET A 1 -4.00 18.27 14.06
CA MET A 1 -4.25 17.26 13.01
C MET A 1 -3.13 16.22 13.03
N ARG A 2 -3.44 14.94 13.17
CA ARG A 2 -2.42 13.87 13.27
C ARG A 2 -2.00 13.42 11.87
N ARG A 3 -0.74 13.59 11.51
CA ARG A 3 -0.20 13.09 10.23
C ARG A 3 -0.06 11.58 10.29
N VAL A 4 -0.55 10.90 9.27
CA VAL A 4 -0.56 9.43 9.17
C VAL A 4 -0.07 8.95 7.81
N HIS A 5 0.44 7.74 7.82
CA HIS A 5 0.85 6.97 6.66
C HIS A 5 -0.08 5.76 6.50
N LEU A 6 -0.49 5.48 5.28
CA LEU A 6 -1.23 4.27 4.95
C LEU A 6 -0.28 3.21 4.41
N GLU A 7 -0.38 2.02 4.94
CA GLU A 7 0.38 0.86 4.49
C GLU A 7 -0.58 -0.19 3.93
N LEU A 8 -0.42 -0.53 2.67
CA LEU A 8 -1.20 -1.60 2.02
C LEU A 8 -0.36 -2.87 1.98
N ALA A 9 -0.78 -3.89 2.71
CA ALA A 9 -0.12 -5.17 2.80
C ALA A 9 -1.01 -6.30 2.27
N ILE A 10 -0.40 -7.26 1.57
CA ILE A 10 -1.02 -8.52 1.19
C ILE A 10 -0.51 -9.59 2.13
N LEU A 11 -1.38 -10.06 3.01
CA LEU A 11 -1.06 -11.15 3.93
C LEU A 11 -1.44 -12.49 3.26
N ARG A 12 -0.44 -13.33 3.06
CA ARG A 12 -0.64 -14.75 2.68
C ARG A 12 -0.63 -15.57 3.96
N TYR A 13 -1.68 -16.36 4.22
CA TYR A 13 -1.85 -17.21 5.40
C TYR A 13 -2.09 -16.45 6.72
N VAL A 14 -3.32 -16.07 6.95
CA VAL A 14 -3.79 -15.75 8.30
C VAL A 14 -4.49 -16.99 8.88
N HIS A 15 -3.71 -18.00 9.27
CA HIS A 15 -4.28 -19.25 9.80
C HIS A 15 -4.55 -19.21 11.32
N SER A 16 -4.14 -18.16 12.05
CA SER A 16 -4.15 -18.23 13.51
C SER A 16 -4.89 -17.13 14.26
N ILE A 17 -5.44 -16.11 13.61
CA ILE A 17 -6.07 -14.99 14.33
C ILE A 17 -7.58 -14.87 14.09
N ILE A 18 -8.12 -15.46 13.03
CA ILE A 18 -9.58 -15.46 12.78
C ILE A 18 -10.04 -16.90 12.55
N SER A 19 -10.19 -17.65 13.62
CA SER A 19 -10.66 -19.05 13.59
C SER A 19 -12.16 -19.21 13.31
N CYS A 20 -12.85 -18.19 12.81
CA CYS A 20 -14.30 -18.23 12.56
C CYS A 20 -14.69 -18.29 11.07
N TYR A 21 -13.73 -18.23 10.14
CA TYR A 21 -14.06 -18.35 8.70
C TYR A 21 -13.19 -19.42 8.05
N SER A 22 -13.69 -20.64 8.07
CA SER A 22 -13.17 -21.77 7.29
C SER A 22 -13.68 -21.68 5.85
N GLY A 23 -13.12 -20.79 5.04
CA GLY A 23 -13.33 -20.73 3.60
C GLY A 23 -12.00 -20.83 2.86
N PRO A 24 -11.97 -21.28 1.60
CA PRO A 24 -10.76 -21.45 0.80
C PRO A 24 -10.23 -20.10 0.28
N HIS A 25 -10.12 -19.09 1.16
CA HIS A 25 -9.56 -17.79 0.79
C HIS A 25 -8.04 -17.87 0.74
N GLY A 26 -7.48 -17.60 -0.45
CA GLY A 26 -6.03 -17.68 -0.67
C GLY A 26 -5.26 -16.44 -0.21
N ARG A 27 -5.92 -15.27 -0.10
CA ARG A 27 -5.28 -13.99 0.19
C ARG A 27 -6.21 -13.08 0.99
N VAL A 28 -5.63 -12.30 1.90
CA VAL A 28 -6.30 -11.16 2.51
C VAL A 28 -5.52 -9.89 2.20
N ASN A 29 -6.19 -8.88 1.69
CA ASN A 29 -5.65 -7.54 1.51
C ASN A 29 -6.01 -6.72 2.75
N VAL A 30 -5.02 -6.08 3.34
CA VAL A 30 -5.17 -5.28 4.57
C VAL A 30 -4.60 -3.90 4.34
N MET A 31 -5.31 -2.88 4.78
CA MET A 31 -4.78 -1.53 4.88
C MET A 31 -4.60 -1.16 6.35
N LEU A 32 -3.42 -0.67 6.66
CA LEU A 32 -3.02 -0.25 8.00
C LEU A 32 -2.81 1.26 8.00
N VAL A 33 -3.23 1.91 9.06
CA VAL A 33 -2.85 3.30 9.33
C VAL A 33 -1.74 3.31 10.38
N ARG A 34 -0.71 4.10 10.15
CA ARG A 34 0.41 4.29 11.06
C ARG A 34 0.62 5.77 11.35
N GLY A 35 0.85 6.11 12.62
CA GLY A 35 1.26 7.45 13.02
C GLY A 35 2.70 7.73 12.60
N LEU A 36 2.99 8.89 11.98
CA LEU A 36 4.36 9.28 11.63
C LEU A 36 5.18 9.70 12.85
N PHE A 37 4.53 10.33 13.82
CA PHE A 37 5.17 10.87 15.02
C PHE A 37 4.68 10.20 16.31
N ASN A 38 3.69 9.32 16.20
CA ASN A 38 3.11 8.57 17.31
C ASN A 38 3.23 7.09 17.03
N ASN A 39 3.58 6.33 18.06
CA ASN A 39 3.77 4.88 17.90
C ASN A 39 2.42 4.14 17.95
N PHE A 40 1.64 4.22 16.86
CA PHE A 40 0.47 3.38 16.67
C PHE A 40 0.42 2.81 15.25
N LYS A 41 -0.13 1.62 15.12
CA LYS A 41 -0.41 0.93 13.85
C LYS A 41 -1.71 0.17 14.02
N ILE A 42 -2.71 0.49 13.19
CA ILE A 42 -4.08 -0.04 13.33
C ILE A 42 -4.57 -0.50 11.95
N PRO A 43 -5.10 -1.72 11.81
CA PRO A 43 -5.81 -2.12 10.59
C PRO A 43 -7.13 -1.35 10.48
N ILE A 44 -7.36 -0.74 9.31
CA ILE A 44 -8.54 0.10 9.04
C ILE A 44 -9.44 -0.48 7.98
N TRP A 45 -8.94 -1.41 7.18
CA TRP A 45 -9.69 -2.06 6.12
C TRP A 45 -9.05 -3.42 5.81
N TYR A 46 -9.88 -4.41 5.51
CA TYR A 46 -9.44 -5.70 4.99
C TYR A 46 -10.52 -6.34 4.11
N LYS A 47 -10.10 -7.09 3.12
CA LYS A 47 -10.97 -7.94 2.30
C LYS A 47 -10.22 -9.17 1.80
N TYR A 48 -10.95 -10.29 1.71
CA TYR A 48 -10.45 -11.53 1.15
C TYR A 48 -10.58 -11.53 -0.37
N ASP A 49 -9.53 -12.01 -1.07
CA ASP A 49 -9.48 -12.20 -2.52
C ASP A 49 -10.03 -11.02 -3.35
N HIS A 50 -9.95 -9.82 -2.79
CA HIS A 50 -10.44 -8.58 -3.38
C HIS A 50 -9.28 -7.68 -3.80
N VAL A 51 -9.40 -7.07 -4.98
CA VAL A 51 -8.45 -6.07 -5.46
C VAL A 51 -8.99 -4.68 -5.13
N LEU A 52 -8.23 -3.91 -4.36
CA LEU A 52 -8.57 -2.54 -3.99
C LEU A 52 -8.59 -1.64 -5.25
N GLY A 53 -9.74 -1.07 -5.55
CA GLY A 53 -9.91 -0.13 -6.66
C GLY A 53 -9.68 1.32 -6.25
N LYS A 54 -9.48 2.21 -7.26
CA LYS A 54 -9.26 3.64 -7.04
C LYS A 54 -10.35 4.29 -6.19
N LYS A 55 -11.63 4.06 -6.53
CA LYS A 55 -12.76 4.67 -5.81
C LYS A 55 -12.73 4.26 -4.34
N GLU A 56 -12.68 2.97 -4.07
CA GLU A 56 -12.68 2.43 -2.71
C GLU A 56 -11.47 2.94 -1.89
N TYR A 57 -10.30 3.05 -2.52
CA TYR A 57 -9.12 3.62 -1.89
C TYR A 57 -9.34 5.10 -1.51
N LEU A 58 -9.88 5.91 -2.42
CA LEU A 58 -10.15 7.33 -2.14
C LEU A 58 -11.24 7.51 -1.06
N ASP A 59 -12.29 6.67 -1.06
CA ASP A 59 -13.33 6.67 -0.03
C ASP A 59 -12.72 6.39 1.37
N ILE A 60 -11.73 5.48 1.45
CA ILE A 60 -11.01 5.22 2.70
C ILE A 60 -10.18 6.44 3.13
N VAL A 61 -9.46 7.07 2.20
CA VAL A 61 -8.69 8.30 2.48
C VAL A 61 -9.59 9.41 3.00
N GLU A 62 -10.71 9.67 2.32
CA GLU A 62 -11.70 10.69 2.74
C GLU A 62 -12.26 10.39 4.13
N LYS A 63 -12.55 9.12 4.41
CA LYS A 63 -13.00 8.69 5.74
C LYS A 63 -11.95 8.96 6.81
N MET A 64 -10.68 8.68 6.55
CA MET A 64 -9.59 8.98 7.48
C MET A 64 -9.45 10.48 7.74
N GLU A 65 -9.52 11.29 6.67
CA GLU A 65 -9.49 12.76 6.77
C GLU A 65 -10.68 13.29 7.60
N SER A 66 -11.88 12.75 7.40
CA SER A 66 -13.09 13.16 8.16
C SER A 66 -12.98 12.82 9.65
N LEU A 67 -12.18 11.81 10.03
CA LEU A 67 -11.88 11.45 11.41
C LEU A 67 -10.75 12.30 12.03
N GLY A 68 -10.24 13.31 11.31
CA GLY A 68 -9.22 14.23 11.80
C GLY A 68 -7.78 13.73 11.59
N PHE A 69 -7.57 12.66 10.83
CA PHE A 69 -6.24 12.25 10.38
C PHE A 69 -5.82 13.04 9.15
N ASN A 70 -4.54 13.29 9.03
CA ASN A 70 -3.92 13.89 7.84
C ASN A 70 -3.14 12.80 7.12
N VAL A 71 -3.72 12.23 6.07
CA VAL A 71 -3.06 11.23 5.23
C VAL A 71 -2.02 11.93 4.36
N VAL A 72 -0.75 11.66 4.58
CA VAL A 72 0.36 12.30 3.85
C VAL A 72 1.10 11.35 2.94
N SER A 73 0.98 10.05 3.16
CA SER A 73 1.68 9.06 2.33
C SER A 73 1.01 7.69 2.37
N THR A 74 1.28 6.91 1.35
CA THR A 74 0.90 5.49 1.22
C THR A 74 2.11 4.67 0.81
N SER A 75 2.28 3.50 1.40
CA SER A 75 3.24 2.49 0.92
C SER A 75 2.57 1.17 0.60
N CYS A 76 3.13 0.44 -0.34
CA CYS A 76 2.67 -0.89 -0.74
C CYS A 76 3.83 -1.69 -1.34
N ASP A 77 3.63 -3.00 -1.50
CA ASP A 77 4.52 -3.82 -2.31
C ASP A 77 4.33 -3.54 -3.83
N MET A 78 5.20 -4.12 -4.65
CA MET A 78 5.13 -4.02 -6.11
C MET A 78 4.19 -5.05 -6.75
N ALA A 79 3.16 -5.53 -6.06
CA ALA A 79 2.14 -6.38 -6.67
C ALA A 79 1.46 -5.66 -7.85
N ARG A 80 1.12 -6.40 -8.90
CA ARG A 80 0.48 -5.84 -10.11
C ARG A 80 -0.81 -5.06 -9.81
N SER A 81 -1.57 -5.47 -8.80
CA SER A 81 -2.76 -4.76 -8.33
C SER A 81 -2.41 -3.37 -7.78
N ASN A 82 -1.36 -3.27 -6.98
CA ASN A 82 -0.91 -2.02 -6.38
C ASN A 82 -0.32 -1.07 -7.43
N GLN A 83 0.42 -1.60 -8.40
CA GLN A 83 0.91 -0.81 -9.54
C GLN A 83 -0.25 -0.25 -10.39
N LYS A 84 -1.31 -1.06 -10.65
CA LYS A 84 -2.51 -0.60 -11.34
C LYS A 84 -3.24 0.49 -10.55
N LEU A 85 -3.35 0.34 -9.24
CA LEU A 85 -3.94 1.36 -8.36
C LEU A 85 -3.14 2.67 -8.43
N ALA A 86 -1.83 2.62 -8.25
CA ALA A 86 -0.94 3.78 -8.34
C ALA A 86 -1.12 4.50 -9.69
N LYS A 87 -1.06 3.76 -10.80
CA LYS A 87 -1.27 4.31 -12.15
C LYS A 87 -2.65 4.95 -12.32
N SER A 88 -3.70 4.35 -11.75
CA SER A 88 -5.06 4.90 -11.82
C SER A 88 -5.21 6.20 -11.01
N LEU A 89 -4.39 6.41 -9.98
CA LEU A 89 -4.31 7.64 -9.19
C LEU A 89 -3.47 8.73 -9.88
N GLY A 90 -2.79 8.41 -10.99
CA GLY A 90 -1.92 9.34 -11.71
C GLY A 90 -0.48 9.37 -11.20
N VAL A 91 -0.09 8.39 -10.38
CA VAL A 91 1.29 8.26 -9.89
C VAL A 91 2.20 7.78 -11.01
N THR A 92 3.29 8.50 -11.23
CA THR A 92 4.36 8.16 -12.18
C THR A 92 5.73 8.25 -11.49
N GLU A 93 6.81 7.95 -12.21
CA GLU A 93 8.18 8.10 -11.69
C GLU A 93 8.52 9.58 -11.45
N GLU A 94 8.02 10.48 -12.32
CA GLU A 94 8.24 11.93 -12.21
C GLU A 94 7.33 12.59 -11.18
N THR A 95 6.14 12.02 -10.97
CA THR A 95 5.13 12.51 -10.02
C THR A 95 4.71 11.41 -9.05
N PRO A 96 5.55 11.09 -8.04
CA PRO A 96 5.29 10.00 -7.09
C PRO A 96 4.26 10.38 -6.02
N TYR A 97 3.25 11.16 -6.40
CA TYR A 97 2.19 11.63 -5.53
C TYR A 97 0.91 11.89 -6.33
N PHE A 98 -0.20 12.05 -5.62
CA PHE A 98 -1.49 12.47 -6.18
C PHE A 98 -2.18 13.44 -5.21
N PRO A 99 -3.12 14.30 -5.68
CA PRO A 99 -3.84 15.24 -4.83
C PRO A 99 -4.67 14.53 -3.76
N ASN A 100 -4.64 15.05 -2.53
CA ASN A 100 -5.51 14.56 -1.47
C ASN A 100 -6.98 14.95 -1.78
N PRO A 101 -7.91 13.98 -1.87
CA PRO A 101 -9.30 14.27 -2.26
C PRO A 101 -10.02 15.21 -1.30
N SER A 102 -9.68 15.18 -0.01
CA SER A 102 -10.26 16.04 1.02
C SER A 102 -9.55 17.39 1.18
N ARG A 103 -8.32 17.52 0.64
CA ARG A 103 -7.48 18.71 0.74
C ARG A 103 -6.67 18.92 -0.54
N PRO A 104 -7.27 19.49 -1.60
CA PRO A 104 -6.64 19.63 -2.91
C PRO A 104 -5.31 20.42 -2.91
N ALA A 105 -5.06 21.26 -1.91
CA ALA A 105 -3.79 21.98 -1.74
C ALA A 105 -2.64 21.11 -1.18
N SER A 106 -2.90 19.85 -0.82
CA SER A 106 -1.91 18.91 -0.30
C SER A 106 -1.87 17.63 -1.12
N ASN A 107 -0.69 16.99 -1.17
CA ASN A 107 -0.48 15.75 -1.89
C ASN A 107 -0.31 14.58 -0.94
N ILE A 108 -0.68 13.38 -1.41
CA ILE A 108 -0.39 12.10 -0.77
C ILE A 108 0.73 11.45 -1.59
N PHE A 109 1.88 11.20 -0.94
CA PHE A 109 3.03 10.58 -1.57
C PHE A 109 2.87 9.07 -1.62
N TRP A 110 3.26 8.47 -2.74
CA TRP A 110 3.21 7.03 -2.96
C TRP A 110 4.60 6.42 -2.90
N PHE A 111 4.78 5.38 -2.09
CA PHE A 111 6.03 4.66 -1.94
C PHE A 111 5.84 3.17 -2.18
N TYR A 112 6.82 2.56 -2.86
CA TYR A 112 6.94 1.12 -2.86
C TYR A 112 7.83 0.65 -1.71
N ASP A 113 7.48 -0.48 -1.09
CA ASP A 113 8.25 -1.06 0.01
C ASP A 113 9.66 -1.40 -0.46
N ILE A 114 10.65 -0.66 0.05
CA ILE A 114 12.06 -0.82 -0.31
C ILE A 114 12.58 -2.20 0.08
N CYS A 115 12.14 -2.77 1.19
CA CYS A 115 12.56 -4.11 1.63
C CYS A 115 12.05 -5.17 0.66
N HIS A 116 10.83 -5.01 0.15
CA HIS A 116 10.28 -5.90 -0.88
C HIS A 116 11.03 -5.75 -2.19
N LEU A 117 11.32 -4.53 -2.61
CA LEU A 117 12.09 -4.22 -3.81
C LEU A 117 13.48 -4.87 -3.75
N MET A 118 14.19 -4.72 -2.64
CA MET A 118 15.51 -5.34 -2.44
C MET A 118 15.47 -6.87 -2.49
N LYS A 119 14.40 -7.50 -1.99
CA LYS A 119 14.19 -8.95 -2.13
C LYS A 119 14.02 -9.35 -3.60
N LEU A 120 13.28 -8.58 -4.39
CA LEU A 120 13.09 -8.86 -5.82
C LEU A 120 14.42 -8.74 -6.58
N VAL A 121 15.21 -7.70 -6.32
CA VAL A 121 16.55 -7.52 -6.92
C VAL A 121 17.46 -8.69 -6.56
N ARG A 122 17.53 -9.06 -5.26
CA ARG A 122 18.33 -10.21 -4.81
C ARG A 122 17.91 -11.51 -5.49
N ASN A 123 16.60 -11.79 -5.57
CA ASN A 123 16.12 -13.02 -6.17
C ASN A 123 16.45 -13.05 -7.68
N HIS A 124 16.26 -11.92 -8.38
CA HIS A 124 16.64 -11.82 -9.78
C HIS A 124 18.14 -12.07 -9.99
N LEU A 125 18.98 -11.49 -9.12
CA LEU A 125 20.43 -11.71 -9.16
C LEU A 125 20.82 -13.19 -8.96
N ILE A 126 20.18 -13.86 -8.01
CA ILE A 126 20.46 -15.29 -7.72
C ILE A 126 19.99 -16.19 -8.85
N ASP A 127 18.79 -15.92 -9.40
CA ASP A 127 18.14 -16.81 -10.37
C ASP A 127 18.66 -16.60 -11.80
N GLN A 128 19.01 -15.38 -12.19
CA GLN A 128 19.34 -15.02 -13.59
C GLN A 128 20.69 -14.32 -13.75
N GLY A 129 21.29 -13.83 -12.66
CA GLY A 129 22.51 -13.04 -12.71
C GLY A 129 22.31 -11.66 -13.33
N PHE A 130 23.39 -10.88 -13.40
CA PHE A 130 23.45 -9.64 -14.16
C PHE A 130 24.38 -9.79 -15.36
N ILE A 131 23.89 -9.43 -16.53
CA ILE A 131 24.74 -9.24 -17.71
C ILE A 131 25.18 -7.78 -17.71
N LEU A 132 26.41 -7.52 -17.28
CA LEU A 132 27.05 -6.24 -17.50
C LEU A 132 27.43 -6.16 -18.97
N ARG A 133 26.64 -5.46 -19.79
CA ARG A 133 27.12 -5.07 -21.12
C ARG A 133 28.26 -4.07 -20.90
N GLY A 134 29.46 -4.45 -21.32
CA GLY A 134 30.65 -3.64 -21.17
C GLY A 134 30.44 -2.22 -21.68
N LEU A 135 31.03 -1.28 -20.96
CA LEU A 135 31.21 0.12 -21.34
C LEU A 135 32.06 0.22 -22.61
#